data_396c746d4cea13970765f344bd2c440c
#
_entry.id   396c746d4cea13970765f344bd2c440c
#
_cell.length_a   1.000
_cell.length_b   1.000
_cell.length_c   1.000
_cell.angle_alpha   90.00
_cell.angle_beta   90.00
_cell.angle_gamma   90.00
#
_symmetry.space_group_name_H-M   'P 1'
#
loop_
_entity.id
_entity.type
_entity.pdbx_description
1 polymer ?
#
loop_
_entity_poly.entity_id
_entity_poly.type
_entity_poly.pdbx_seq_one_letter_code
_entity_poly.pdbx_strand_id
1 'polypeptide(L)'
;MSIISCRSVAVVGGGISGLTCARRLSQQGVRVTVFEAASVLGGQIRTATVAGHLVDMGAEAVHTAAPGMSAIISELDSADDLITSNPSMSWLWTERGLRRLPAGVGPAGPQRLLPILSSGIMSIGGLFRAGLEPLIPRRDIGSDIGVGEFVGQRFGRQVVERFVDPVLGSLHSGDVNRLSLRATAPDLAVAA
;
A
#
# COMPACT_ATOMS: atom_id res chain seq x y z
N MET A 1 21.16 -14.63 24.15
CA MET A 1 19.70 -14.60 23.82
C MET A 1 19.21 -16.04 23.86
N SER A 2 18.31 -16.35 24.81
CA SER A 2 17.84 -17.72 25.06
C SER A 2 17.07 -18.23 23.85
N ILE A 3 17.53 -19.31 23.27
CA ILE A 3 16.85 -20.02 22.17
C ILE A 3 15.59 -20.61 22.80
N ILE A 4 14.46 -20.19 22.30
CA ILE A 4 13.15 -20.74 22.65
C ILE A 4 13.19 -22.22 22.34
N SER A 5 13.15 -23.06 23.40
CA SER A 5 13.14 -24.52 23.28
C SER A 5 11.78 -25.07 22.80
N CYS A 6 11.08 -24.33 21.98
CA CYS A 6 9.81 -24.73 21.40
C CYS A 6 10.07 -25.79 20.33
N ARG A 7 9.69 -27.05 20.59
CA ARG A 7 9.89 -28.18 19.68
C ARG A 7 8.92 -28.21 18.51
N SER A 8 7.76 -27.59 18.65
CA SER A 8 6.75 -27.54 17.62
C SER A 8 5.85 -26.31 17.77
N VAL A 9 5.38 -25.79 16.65
CA VAL A 9 4.46 -24.63 16.54
C VAL A 9 3.31 -25.00 15.64
N ALA A 10 2.08 -24.68 16.03
CA ALA A 10 0.90 -24.71 15.21
C ALA A 10 0.65 -23.31 14.65
N VAL A 11 0.54 -23.21 13.34
CA VAL A 11 0.16 -21.97 12.62
C VAL A 11 -1.26 -22.15 12.10
N VAL A 12 -2.17 -21.26 12.51
CA VAL A 12 -3.56 -21.30 12.08
C VAL A 12 -3.76 -20.31 10.93
N GLY A 13 -4.19 -20.81 9.78
CA GLY A 13 -4.38 -20.08 8.54
C GLY A 13 -3.23 -20.27 7.54
N GLY A 14 -3.54 -20.78 6.36
CA GLY A 14 -2.63 -21.05 5.25
C GLY A 14 -2.58 -19.95 4.20
N GLY A 15 -2.89 -18.69 4.55
CA GLY A 15 -2.65 -17.52 3.72
C GLY A 15 -1.20 -17.09 3.73
N ILE A 16 -0.86 -16.00 2.99
CA ILE A 16 0.52 -15.52 2.83
C ILE A 16 1.23 -15.26 4.17
N SER A 17 0.53 -14.69 5.15
CA SER A 17 1.09 -14.40 6.48
C SER A 17 1.42 -15.67 7.24
N GLY A 18 0.49 -16.64 7.28
CA GLY A 18 0.69 -17.91 7.97
C GLY A 18 1.80 -18.74 7.33
N LEU A 19 1.81 -18.84 6.00
CA LEU A 19 2.85 -19.57 5.26
C LEU A 19 4.23 -18.93 5.43
N THR A 20 4.32 -17.58 5.42
CA THR A 20 5.58 -16.86 5.67
C THR A 20 6.08 -17.12 7.09
N CYS A 21 5.19 -17.07 8.08
CA CYS A 21 5.52 -17.39 9.46
C CYS A 21 6.02 -18.85 9.60
N ALA A 22 5.29 -19.80 9.03
CA ALA A 22 5.65 -21.22 9.03
C ALA A 22 7.02 -21.45 8.39
N ARG A 23 7.29 -20.83 7.23
CA ARG A 23 8.58 -20.91 6.53
C ARG A 23 9.72 -20.38 7.43
N ARG A 24 9.56 -19.18 8.01
CA ARG A 24 10.60 -18.58 8.88
C ARG A 24 10.92 -19.44 10.10
N LEU A 25 9.90 -20.01 10.73
CA LEU A 25 10.08 -20.93 11.86
C LEU A 25 10.77 -22.23 11.43
N SER A 26 10.36 -22.80 10.30
CA SER A 26 10.97 -24.02 9.75
C SER A 26 12.43 -23.82 9.40
N GLN A 27 12.82 -22.67 8.83
CA GLN A 27 14.20 -22.29 8.56
C GLN A 27 15.07 -22.22 9.83
N GLN A 28 14.45 -22.00 10.98
CA GLN A 28 15.10 -21.99 12.29
C GLN A 28 15.11 -23.39 12.96
N GLY A 29 14.71 -24.44 12.25
CA GLY A 29 14.67 -25.81 12.76
C GLY A 29 13.47 -26.13 13.64
N VAL A 30 12.45 -25.26 13.70
CA VAL A 30 11.21 -25.52 14.45
C VAL A 30 10.29 -26.41 13.62
N ARG A 31 9.74 -27.44 14.25
CA ARG A 31 8.69 -28.25 13.61
C ARG A 31 7.41 -27.42 13.55
N VAL A 32 6.89 -27.21 12.33
CA VAL A 32 5.69 -26.41 12.12
C VAL A 32 4.58 -27.25 11.51
N THR A 33 3.37 -27.09 12.02
CA THR A 33 2.14 -27.63 11.42
C THR A 33 1.21 -26.47 11.09
N VAL A 34 0.81 -26.36 9.82
CA VAL A 34 -0.14 -25.34 9.36
C VAL A 34 -1.53 -25.97 9.33
N PHE A 35 -2.49 -25.30 9.94
CA PHE A 35 -3.91 -25.67 9.93
C PHE A 35 -4.65 -24.67 9.03
N GLU A 36 -5.28 -25.17 7.98
CA GLU A 36 -6.09 -24.38 7.04
C GLU A 36 -7.51 -24.93 7.02
N ALA A 37 -8.50 -24.03 7.07
CA ALA A 37 -9.92 -24.41 7.04
C ALA A 37 -10.41 -24.75 5.62
N ALA A 38 -9.80 -24.11 4.60
CA ALA A 38 -10.12 -24.39 3.22
C ALA A 38 -9.39 -25.64 2.71
N SER A 39 -9.85 -26.19 1.60
CA SER A 39 -9.22 -27.35 0.94
C SER A 39 -7.90 -27.01 0.24
N VAL A 40 -7.56 -25.73 0.10
CA VAL A 40 -6.36 -25.21 -0.57
C VAL A 40 -5.72 -24.12 0.26
N LEU A 41 -4.39 -24.01 0.16
CA LEU A 41 -3.61 -22.93 0.74
C LEU A 41 -3.70 -21.68 -0.14
N GLY A 42 -3.26 -20.54 0.40
CA GLY A 42 -3.17 -19.26 -0.31
C GLY A 42 -4.04 -18.14 0.27
N GLY A 43 -5.14 -18.49 0.92
CA GLY A 43 -6.08 -17.50 1.49
C GLY A 43 -6.68 -16.61 0.41
N GLN A 44 -6.33 -15.33 0.41
CA GLN A 44 -6.78 -14.36 -0.60
C GLN A 44 -6.00 -14.44 -1.93
N ILE A 45 -4.86 -15.13 -1.97
CA ILE A 45 -4.15 -15.42 -3.21
C ILE A 45 -4.78 -16.67 -3.81
N ARG A 46 -5.73 -16.48 -4.71
CA ARG A 46 -6.53 -17.55 -5.28
C ARG A 46 -6.86 -17.26 -6.74
N THR A 47 -6.43 -18.14 -7.62
CA THR A 47 -6.79 -18.13 -9.04
C THR A 47 -7.89 -19.18 -9.29
N ALA A 48 -8.86 -18.86 -10.10
CA ALA A 48 -9.92 -19.76 -10.53
C ALA A 48 -10.17 -19.63 -12.04
N THR A 49 -10.78 -20.67 -12.63
CA THR A 49 -11.22 -20.60 -14.02
C THR A 49 -12.65 -20.07 -14.08
N VAL A 50 -12.86 -18.95 -14.74
CA VAL A 50 -14.15 -18.33 -14.98
C VAL A 50 -14.37 -18.21 -16.48
N ALA A 51 -15.42 -18.84 -17.00
CA ALA A 51 -15.74 -18.87 -18.43
C ALA A 51 -14.55 -19.29 -19.34
N GLY A 52 -13.71 -20.22 -18.87
CA GLY A 52 -12.53 -20.72 -19.62
C GLY A 52 -11.25 -19.86 -19.47
N HIS A 53 -11.30 -18.78 -18.71
CA HIS A 53 -10.16 -17.90 -18.45
C HIS A 53 -9.67 -18.05 -17.01
N LEU A 54 -8.35 -18.01 -16.79
CA LEU A 54 -7.78 -17.91 -15.45
C LEU A 54 -7.96 -16.49 -14.95
N VAL A 55 -8.57 -16.37 -13.76
CA VAL A 55 -8.87 -15.08 -13.11
C VAL A 55 -8.43 -15.15 -11.66
N ASP A 56 -7.70 -14.14 -11.21
CA ASP A 56 -7.39 -13.98 -9.81
C ASP A 56 -8.62 -13.46 -9.06
N MET A 57 -9.09 -14.27 -8.10
CA MET A 57 -10.33 -14.04 -7.36
C MET A 57 -10.14 -13.16 -6.12
N GLY A 58 -8.94 -12.74 -5.85
CA GLY A 58 -8.59 -11.94 -4.70
C GLY A 58 -7.40 -11.03 -5.01
N ALA A 59 -6.26 -11.26 -4.35
CA ALA A 59 -5.05 -10.49 -4.61
C ALA A 59 -4.43 -10.89 -5.95
N GLU A 60 -4.36 -9.96 -6.90
CA GLU A 60 -3.86 -10.19 -8.27
C GLU A 60 -2.45 -9.59 -8.51
N ALA A 61 -1.98 -8.73 -7.62
CA ALA A 61 -0.71 -8.05 -7.80
C ALA A 61 0.06 -7.95 -6.48
N VAL A 62 1.37 -7.86 -6.60
CA VAL A 62 2.28 -7.70 -5.48
C VAL A 62 3.08 -6.40 -5.62
N HIS A 63 3.24 -5.67 -4.53
CA HIS A 63 4.05 -4.47 -4.49
C HIS A 63 5.51 -4.83 -4.21
N THR A 64 6.32 -4.93 -5.25
CA THR A 64 7.72 -5.38 -5.17
C THR A 64 8.65 -4.40 -4.47
N ALA A 65 8.27 -3.12 -4.32
CA ALA A 65 9.04 -2.14 -3.55
C ALA A 65 9.00 -2.38 -2.03
N ALA A 66 8.10 -3.26 -1.52
CA ALA A 66 8.09 -3.65 -0.13
C ALA A 66 9.28 -4.61 0.16
N PRO A 67 10.24 -4.25 1.04
CA PRO A 67 11.46 -5.03 1.23
C PRO A 67 11.22 -6.50 1.62
N GLY A 68 10.19 -6.76 2.43
CA GLY A 68 9.82 -8.11 2.84
C GLY A 68 9.35 -8.98 1.68
N MET A 69 8.64 -8.42 0.72
CA MET A 69 8.16 -9.15 -0.44
C MET A 69 9.29 -9.50 -1.42
N SER A 70 10.15 -8.52 -1.73
CA SER A 70 11.33 -8.76 -2.57
C SER A 70 12.23 -9.84 -2.01
N ALA A 71 12.41 -9.87 -0.67
CA ALA A 71 13.19 -10.91 -0.02
C ALA A 71 12.57 -12.31 -0.18
N ILE A 72 11.24 -12.43 -0.01
CA ILE A 72 10.54 -13.73 -0.19
C ILE A 72 10.63 -14.19 -1.64
N ILE A 73 10.41 -13.32 -2.61
CA ILE A 73 10.49 -13.63 -4.04
C ILE A 73 11.90 -14.15 -4.39
N SER A 74 12.94 -13.45 -3.91
CA SER A 74 14.33 -13.85 -4.10
C SER A 74 14.65 -15.20 -3.43
N GLU A 75 14.16 -15.41 -2.19
CA GLU A 75 14.37 -16.67 -1.47
C GLU A 75 13.68 -17.88 -2.12
N LEU A 76 12.59 -17.63 -2.85
CA LEU A 76 11.84 -18.66 -3.57
C LEU A 76 12.34 -18.87 -5.01
N ASP A 77 13.35 -18.10 -5.44
CA ASP A 77 13.87 -18.11 -6.82
C ASP A 77 12.77 -17.87 -7.87
N SER A 78 11.81 -17.00 -7.53
CA SER A 78 10.63 -16.70 -8.35
C SER A 78 10.69 -15.31 -8.99
N ALA A 79 11.89 -14.75 -9.14
CA ALA A 79 12.04 -13.42 -9.77
C ALA A 79 11.66 -13.44 -11.25
N ASP A 80 11.94 -14.52 -11.95
CA ASP A 80 11.63 -14.68 -13.37
C ASP A 80 10.13 -14.92 -13.64
N ASP A 81 9.38 -15.32 -12.61
CA ASP A 81 7.92 -15.49 -12.70
C ASP A 81 7.17 -14.15 -12.61
N LEU A 82 7.86 -13.07 -12.26
CA LEU A 82 7.24 -11.75 -12.11
C LEU A 82 6.90 -11.14 -13.47
N ILE A 83 5.62 -10.90 -13.68
CA ILE A 83 5.14 -10.15 -14.83
C ILE A 83 4.93 -8.71 -14.41
N THR A 84 5.73 -7.79 -14.94
CA THR A 84 5.52 -6.37 -14.73
C THR A 84 4.38 -5.89 -15.61
N SER A 85 3.38 -5.25 -15.02
CA SER A 85 2.32 -4.60 -15.79
C SER A 85 2.94 -3.57 -16.75
N ASN A 86 2.42 -3.52 -17.97
CA ASN A 86 2.80 -2.47 -18.90
C ASN A 86 2.59 -1.11 -18.18
N PRO A 87 3.54 -0.16 -18.24
CA PRO A 87 3.39 1.13 -17.58
C PRO A 87 2.24 1.89 -18.21
N SER A 88 1.04 1.52 -17.79
CA SER A 88 -0.19 2.20 -18.17
C SER A 88 -0.30 3.50 -17.40
N MET A 89 -0.78 4.52 -18.07
CA MET A 89 -1.04 5.80 -17.43
C MET A 89 -2.23 5.65 -16.48
N SER A 90 -2.03 6.00 -15.23
CA SER A 90 -3.14 6.10 -14.29
C SER A 90 -3.96 7.37 -14.55
N TRP A 91 -5.27 7.27 -14.43
CA TRP A 91 -6.21 8.35 -14.67
C TRP A 91 -7.08 8.56 -13.44
N LEU A 92 -7.39 9.80 -13.15
CA LEU A 92 -8.35 10.20 -12.12
C LEU A 92 -9.62 10.74 -12.77
N TRP A 93 -10.76 10.27 -12.31
CA TRP A 93 -12.03 10.88 -12.61
C TRP A 93 -12.24 12.09 -11.69
N THR A 94 -12.41 13.26 -12.28
CA THR A 94 -12.60 14.51 -11.56
C THR A 94 -13.89 15.18 -11.99
N GLU A 95 -14.37 16.18 -11.26
CA GLU A 95 -15.53 17.00 -11.67
C GLU A 95 -15.36 17.64 -13.05
N ARG A 96 -14.11 17.82 -13.52
CA ARG A 96 -13.78 18.37 -14.84
C ARG A 96 -13.48 17.29 -15.88
N GLY A 97 -13.88 16.04 -15.61
CA GLY A 97 -13.67 14.87 -16.45
C GLY A 97 -12.40 14.12 -16.13
N LEU A 98 -12.06 13.19 -17.01
CA LEU A 98 -10.91 12.30 -16.84
C LEU A 98 -9.58 13.07 -16.97
N ARG A 99 -8.72 12.98 -15.97
CA ARG A 99 -7.41 13.63 -15.91
C ARG A 99 -6.32 12.61 -15.68
N ARG A 100 -5.21 12.76 -16.38
CA ARG A 100 -4.05 11.90 -16.18
C ARG A 100 -3.44 12.17 -14.80
N LEU A 101 -3.17 11.11 -14.05
CA LEU A 101 -2.42 11.22 -12.80
C LEU A 101 -1.00 11.72 -13.11
N PRO A 102 -0.54 12.81 -12.49
CA PRO A 102 0.81 13.32 -12.74
C PRO A 102 1.89 12.30 -12.37
N ALA A 103 2.98 12.30 -13.13
CA ALA A 103 4.14 11.49 -12.80
C ALA A 103 4.72 11.88 -11.43
N GLY A 104 5.13 10.88 -10.64
CA GLY A 104 5.69 11.10 -9.29
C GLY A 104 4.63 11.27 -8.20
N VAL A 105 3.38 10.90 -8.47
CA VAL A 105 2.38 10.68 -7.42
C VAL A 105 2.44 9.21 -7.04
N GLY A 106 3.01 8.94 -5.88
CA GLY A 106 3.05 7.59 -5.28
C GLY A 106 1.99 7.41 -4.19
N PRO A 107 1.93 6.23 -3.56
CA PRO A 107 1.03 5.97 -2.43
C PRO A 107 1.23 6.95 -1.26
N ALA A 108 2.44 7.49 -1.09
CA ALA A 108 2.76 8.51 -0.08
C ALA A 108 2.38 9.95 -0.50
N GLY A 109 1.72 10.12 -1.66
CA GLY A 109 1.37 11.43 -2.19
C GLY A 109 2.35 11.95 -3.25
N PRO A 110 2.21 13.21 -3.62
CA PRO A 110 3.02 13.80 -4.68
C PRO A 110 4.45 14.09 -4.21
N GLN A 111 5.43 13.50 -4.89
CA GLN A 111 6.85 13.76 -4.66
C GLN A 111 7.36 15.00 -5.39
N ARG A 112 6.60 15.52 -6.37
CA ARG A 112 6.95 16.69 -7.17
C ARG A 112 5.74 17.58 -7.39
N LEU A 113 5.87 18.88 -7.09
CA LEU A 113 4.78 19.84 -7.22
C LEU A 113 4.51 20.26 -8.67
N LEU A 114 5.55 20.43 -9.49
CA LEU A 114 5.43 20.93 -10.87
C LEU A 114 4.50 20.09 -11.76
N PRO A 115 4.55 18.74 -11.77
CA PRO A 115 3.61 17.94 -12.54
C PRO A 115 2.16 18.10 -12.09
N ILE A 116 1.92 18.43 -10.81
CA ILE A 116 0.58 18.66 -10.28
C ILE A 116 0.02 19.98 -10.80
N LEU A 117 0.87 21.02 -10.88
CA LEU A 117 0.47 22.32 -11.41
C LEU A 117 -0.07 22.21 -12.83
N SER A 118 0.57 21.39 -13.68
CA SER A 118 0.19 21.20 -15.08
C SER A 118 -0.96 20.23 -15.30
N SER A 119 -1.34 19.44 -14.28
CA SER A 119 -2.37 18.39 -14.43
C SER A 119 -3.80 18.94 -14.58
N GLY A 120 -4.04 20.17 -14.15
CA GLY A 120 -5.37 20.77 -14.09
C GLY A 120 -6.33 20.13 -13.07
N ILE A 121 -5.80 19.24 -12.19
CA ILE A 121 -6.58 18.57 -11.14
C ILE A 121 -6.91 19.55 -10.02
N MET A 122 -5.96 20.41 -9.66
CA MET A 122 -6.13 21.41 -8.61
C MET A 122 -6.50 22.79 -9.15
N SER A 123 -7.21 23.58 -8.35
CA SER A 123 -7.43 25.00 -8.64
C SER A 123 -6.17 25.81 -8.30
N ILE A 124 -6.06 27.02 -8.85
CA ILE A 124 -4.95 27.96 -8.54
C ILE A 124 -4.89 28.23 -7.02
N GLY A 125 -6.04 28.42 -6.37
CA GLY A 125 -6.10 28.64 -4.91
C GLY A 125 -5.64 27.42 -4.12
N GLY A 126 -6.00 26.20 -4.55
CA GLY A 126 -5.53 24.96 -3.95
C GLY A 126 -4.02 24.77 -4.08
N LEU A 127 -3.46 25.13 -5.25
CA LEU A 127 -2.04 25.10 -5.50
C LEU A 127 -1.27 26.10 -4.62
N PHE A 128 -1.78 27.33 -4.52
CA PHE A 128 -1.22 28.34 -3.64
C PHE A 128 -1.24 27.89 -2.18
N ARG A 129 -2.39 27.35 -1.71
CA ARG A 129 -2.51 26.80 -0.36
C ARG A 129 -1.53 25.65 -0.10
N ALA A 130 -1.36 24.74 -1.04
CA ALA A 130 -0.41 23.63 -0.93
C ALA A 130 1.04 24.12 -0.92
N GLY A 131 1.35 25.15 -1.71
CA GLY A 131 2.68 25.77 -1.74
C GLY A 131 3.08 26.49 -0.45
N LEU A 132 2.13 26.83 0.42
CA LEU A 132 2.39 27.42 1.74
C LEU A 132 2.83 26.37 2.80
N GLU A 133 2.83 25.08 2.46
CA GLU A 133 3.21 24.00 3.38
C GLU A 133 4.52 24.27 4.14
N PRO A 134 5.63 24.73 3.52
CA PRO A 134 6.87 24.97 4.25
C PRO A 134 6.78 26.04 5.36
N LEU A 135 5.76 26.89 5.30
CA LEU A 135 5.51 27.93 6.31
C LEU A 135 4.63 27.45 7.47
N ILE A 136 4.08 26.24 7.36
CA ILE A 136 3.21 25.66 8.39
C ILE A 136 4.10 24.96 9.43
N PRO A 137 4.01 25.38 10.72
CA PRO A 137 4.78 24.74 11.78
C PRO A 137 4.52 23.24 11.83
N ARG A 138 5.58 22.47 12.06
CA ARG A 138 5.47 21.05 12.32
C ARG A 138 4.73 20.85 13.64
N ARG A 139 3.81 19.90 13.67
CA ARG A 139 3.07 19.52 14.87
C ARG A 139 3.40 18.08 15.21
N ASP A 140 3.53 17.82 16.48
CA ASP A 140 3.57 16.44 16.96
C ASP A 140 2.24 15.75 16.60
N ILE A 141 2.34 14.66 15.84
CA ILE A 141 1.18 13.84 15.45
C ILE A 141 0.75 12.86 16.54
N GLY A 142 1.38 12.91 17.72
CA GLY A 142 1.09 12.00 18.83
C GLY A 142 1.35 10.54 18.49
N SER A 143 0.46 9.66 18.93
CA SER A 143 0.55 8.23 18.64
C SER A 143 0.26 7.92 17.16
N ASP A 144 -0.71 8.59 16.58
CA ASP A 144 -1.11 8.48 15.18
C ASP A 144 -2.17 9.54 14.81
N ILE A 145 -2.36 9.77 13.50
CA ILE A 145 -3.36 10.69 12.94
C ILE A 145 -3.89 10.12 11.63
N GLY A 146 -5.10 10.49 11.22
CA GLY A 146 -5.62 10.14 9.90
C GLY A 146 -4.82 10.80 8.76
N VAL A 147 -4.55 10.05 7.68
CA VAL A 147 -3.81 10.60 6.51
C VAL A 147 -4.50 11.83 5.96
N GLY A 148 -5.83 11.79 5.79
CA GLY A 148 -6.60 12.91 5.27
C GLY A 148 -6.53 14.13 6.18
N GLU A 149 -6.59 13.94 7.49
CA GLU A 149 -6.45 15.01 8.46
C GLU A 149 -5.05 15.64 8.40
N PHE A 150 -4.00 14.83 8.44
CA PHE A 150 -2.62 15.31 8.35
C PHE A 150 -2.35 16.10 7.06
N VAL A 151 -2.70 15.53 5.92
CA VAL A 151 -2.49 16.18 4.62
C VAL A 151 -3.35 17.44 4.49
N GLY A 152 -4.58 17.41 5.00
CA GLY A 152 -5.47 18.56 4.99
C GLY A 152 -4.94 19.75 5.78
N GLN A 153 -4.36 19.49 6.95
CA GLN A 153 -3.73 20.52 7.78
C GLN A 153 -2.50 21.14 7.09
N ARG A 154 -1.65 20.33 6.47
CA ARG A 154 -0.41 20.80 5.86
C ARG A 154 -0.60 21.35 4.44
N PHE A 155 -1.24 20.61 3.57
CA PHE A 155 -1.34 20.92 2.14
C PHE A 155 -2.69 21.49 1.73
N GLY A 156 -3.68 21.41 2.60
CA GLY A 156 -5.04 21.90 2.36
C GLY A 156 -5.99 20.81 1.86
N ARG A 157 -7.28 21.07 2.09
CA ARG A 157 -8.38 20.13 1.85
C ARG A 157 -8.46 19.65 0.39
N GLN A 158 -8.16 20.52 -0.56
CA GLN A 158 -8.23 20.17 -1.98
C GLN A 158 -7.21 19.09 -2.39
N VAL A 159 -6.04 19.03 -1.72
CA VAL A 159 -5.07 17.93 -1.92
C VAL A 159 -5.66 16.62 -1.43
N VAL A 160 -6.35 16.63 -0.28
CA VAL A 160 -7.03 15.44 0.23
C VAL A 160 -8.07 14.95 -0.77
N GLU A 161 -9.02 15.79 -1.13
CA GLU A 161 -10.18 15.43 -1.96
C GLU A 161 -9.81 15.01 -3.37
N ARG A 162 -8.75 15.58 -3.94
CA ARG A 162 -8.41 15.38 -5.36
C ARG A 162 -7.23 14.46 -5.63
N PHE A 163 -6.44 14.13 -4.59
CA PHE A 163 -5.30 13.22 -4.72
C PHE A 163 -5.33 12.12 -3.68
N VAL A 164 -5.38 12.47 -2.40
CA VAL A 164 -5.18 11.48 -1.34
C VAL A 164 -6.36 10.50 -1.29
N ASP A 165 -7.56 11.02 -1.29
CA ASP A 165 -8.77 10.20 -1.25
C ASP A 165 -8.93 9.32 -2.50
N PRO A 166 -8.83 9.83 -3.73
CA PRO A 166 -8.88 8.99 -4.91
C PRO A 166 -7.77 7.95 -5.01
N VAL A 167 -6.57 8.23 -4.49
CA VAL A 167 -5.43 7.30 -4.59
C VAL A 167 -5.39 6.34 -3.40
N LEU A 168 -5.27 6.85 -2.17
CA LEU A 168 -5.15 6.01 -0.98
C LEU A 168 -6.49 5.42 -0.55
N GLY A 169 -7.56 6.20 -0.64
CA GLY A 169 -8.92 5.73 -0.34
C GLY A 169 -9.32 4.57 -1.23
N SER A 170 -9.04 4.65 -2.54
CA SER A 170 -9.31 3.54 -3.46
C SER A 170 -8.38 2.34 -3.23
N LEU A 171 -7.09 2.58 -3.01
CA LEU A 171 -6.10 1.51 -2.78
C LEU A 171 -6.42 0.69 -1.53
N HIS A 172 -6.87 1.36 -0.46
CA HIS A 172 -7.20 0.72 0.81
C HIS A 172 -8.70 0.48 1.01
N SER A 173 -9.54 0.84 0.02
CA SER A 173 -11.01 0.77 0.11
C SER A 173 -11.54 1.38 1.42
N GLY A 174 -10.99 2.52 1.83
CA GLY A 174 -11.24 3.12 3.13
C GLY A 174 -11.32 4.64 3.13
N ASP A 175 -11.88 5.20 4.20
CA ASP A 175 -11.91 6.64 4.45
C ASP A 175 -10.51 7.13 4.86
N VAL A 176 -9.92 8.02 4.08
CA VAL A 176 -8.57 8.55 4.32
C VAL A 176 -8.42 9.28 5.64
N ASN A 177 -9.51 9.79 6.21
CA ASN A 177 -9.48 10.43 7.53
C ASN A 177 -9.37 9.40 8.68
N ARG A 178 -9.65 8.13 8.38
CA ARG A 178 -9.56 7.02 9.34
C ARG A 178 -8.35 6.11 9.07
N LEU A 179 -7.72 6.22 7.91
CA LEU A 179 -6.50 5.49 7.59
C LEU A 179 -5.32 6.04 8.41
N SER A 180 -4.64 5.17 9.14
CA SER A 180 -3.46 5.51 9.93
C SER A 180 -2.35 6.09 9.05
N LEU A 181 -1.83 7.27 9.38
CA LEU A 181 -0.70 7.88 8.67
C LEU A 181 0.54 6.99 8.76
N ARG A 182 0.83 6.46 9.95
CA ARG A 182 2.02 5.63 10.18
C ARG A 182 1.97 4.30 9.44
N ALA A 183 0.79 3.73 9.27
CA ALA A 183 0.62 2.45 8.59
C ALA A 183 0.54 2.58 7.08
N THR A 184 -0.13 3.62 6.56
CA THR A 184 -0.37 3.78 5.11
C THR A 184 0.62 4.68 4.40
N ALA A 185 1.20 5.65 5.09
CA ALA A 185 2.16 6.60 4.52
C ALA A 185 3.31 6.90 5.51
N PRO A 186 4.11 5.89 5.87
CA PRO A 186 5.16 6.02 6.90
C PRO A 186 6.19 7.11 6.55
N ASP A 187 6.50 7.31 5.28
CA ASP A 187 7.43 8.36 4.85
C ASP A 187 6.92 9.76 5.18
N LEU A 188 5.61 9.99 5.09
CA LEU A 188 5.01 11.25 5.51
C LEU A 188 5.01 11.39 7.03
N ALA A 189 4.84 10.30 7.76
CA ALA A 189 4.88 10.30 9.22
C ALA A 189 6.27 10.64 9.77
N VAL A 190 7.35 10.27 9.06
CA VAL A 190 8.73 10.64 9.44
C VAL A 190 9.00 12.12 9.16
N ALA A 191 8.34 12.70 8.15
CA ALA A 191 8.49 14.11 7.77
C ALA A 191 7.60 15.06 8.61
N ALA A 192 6.73 14.53 9.45
CA ALA A 192 5.82 15.28 10.33
C ALA A 192 6.55 15.85 11.54
#